data_c4cb6a018bd5560f3ecbb6141b9c5d2a
#
_entry.id   c4cb6a018bd5560f3ecbb6141b9c5d2a
#
_cell.length_a   1.000
_cell.length_b   1.000
_cell.length_c   1.000
_cell.angle_alpha   90.00
_cell.angle_beta   90.00
_cell.angle_gamma   90.00
#
_symmetry.space_group_name_H-M   'P 1'
#
loop_
_entity.id
_entity.type
_entity.pdbx_description
1 polymer ?
#
loop_
_entity_poly.entity_id
_entity_poly.type
_entity_poly.pdbx_seq_one_letter_code
_entity_poly.pdbx_strand_id
1 'polypeptide(L)'
;MADPYRSNGSAAYDLAAGKLLFCHEIRLDLWQTVRECMTLFPDLTVEVQGLDAHYRFTENPAWDAFSDHNQCAHGLARPGDDLGPFLKFTLYGEFRDVTVASMFDGTPEEVRRMDDAEAQLKARFGGCCEVFRAATRIIDVHAKGVSKNRSARELQQRLGRKILVCMGDAENDISMLEGADWSFCPADGIVADRF
;
A
#
# COMPACT_ATOMS: atom_id res chain seq x y z
N MET A 1 7.59 -5.99 -15.66
CA MET A 1 7.17 -7.10 -14.76
C MET A 1 6.67 -6.42 -13.50
N ALA A 2 5.38 -6.55 -13.17
CA ALA A 2 4.82 -5.89 -11.99
C ALA A 2 5.58 -6.33 -10.74
N ASP A 3 5.86 -5.42 -9.82
CA ASP A 3 6.48 -5.75 -8.55
C ASP A 3 5.47 -6.50 -7.67
N PRO A 4 5.62 -7.81 -7.46
CA PRO A 4 4.63 -8.62 -6.77
C PRO A 4 4.56 -8.38 -5.26
N TYR A 5 5.45 -7.54 -4.70
CA TYR A 5 5.64 -7.40 -3.25
C TYR A 5 5.14 -6.07 -2.67
N ARG A 6 4.65 -5.12 -3.49
CA ARG A 6 4.34 -3.75 -3.03
C ARG A 6 2.91 -3.48 -2.58
N SER A 7 2.02 -4.46 -2.62
CA SER A 7 0.59 -4.25 -2.31
C SER A 7 0.18 -4.65 -0.89
N ASN A 8 1.11 -4.74 0.06
CA ASN A 8 0.85 -5.08 1.47
C ASN A 8 -0.06 -6.31 1.66
N GLY A 9 0.02 -7.27 0.73
CA GLY A 9 -0.79 -8.48 0.76
C GLY A 9 -2.06 -8.43 -0.11
N SER A 10 -2.30 -7.39 -0.89
CA SER A 10 -3.48 -7.36 -1.78
C SER A 10 -3.39 -8.35 -2.95
N ALA A 11 -2.20 -8.80 -3.32
CA ALA A 11 -2.03 -9.79 -4.39
C ALA A 11 -0.85 -10.73 -4.14
N ALA A 12 -0.88 -11.92 -4.74
CA ALA A 12 0.23 -12.86 -4.78
C ALA A 12 0.39 -13.46 -6.17
N TYR A 13 1.64 -13.55 -6.62
CA TYR A 13 2.03 -14.10 -7.91
C TYR A 13 2.95 -15.31 -7.76
N ASP A 14 2.75 -16.32 -8.61
CA ASP A 14 3.76 -17.34 -8.91
C ASP A 14 4.65 -16.79 -10.03
N LEU A 15 5.85 -16.33 -9.68
CA LEU A 15 6.78 -15.75 -10.65
C LEU A 15 7.32 -16.78 -11.63
N ALA A 16 7.48 -18.04 -11.21
CA ALA A 16 7.97 -19.10 -12.08
C ALA A 16 6.93 -19.50 -13.14
N ALA A 17 5.66 -19.52 -12.74
CA ALA A 17 4.55 -19.81 -13.65
C ALA A 17 4.00 -18.57 -14.37
N GLY A 18 4.41 -17.35 -13.97
CA GLY A 18 3.86 -16.11 -14.49
C GLY A 18 2.37 -15.94 -14.19
N LYS A 19 1.90 -16.47 -13.05
CA LYS A 19 0.47 -16.60 -12.76
C LYS A 19 0.07 -15.87 -11.48
N LEU A 20 -1.00 -15.07 -11.56
CA LEU A 20 -1.69 -14.52 -10.40
C LEU A 20 -2.32 -15.66 -9.59
N LEU A 21 -1.96 -15.79 -8.32
CA LEU A 21 -2.53 -16.78 -7.41
C LEU A 21 -3.82 -16.28 -6.77
N PHE A 22 -3.83 -15.03 -6.33
CA PHE A 22 -5.00 -14.31 -5.86
C PHE A 22 -4.79 -12.80 -5.88
N CYS A 23 -5.89 -12.06 -5.87
CA CYS A 23 -5.91 -10.64 -5.52
C CYS A 23 -7.15 -10.31 -4.69
N HIS A 24 -7.00 -9.30 -3.84
CA HIS A 24 -8.05 -8.72 -3.01
C HIS A 24 -8.29 -7.29 -3.46
N GLU A 25 -9.29 -7.10 -4.30
CA GLU A 25 -9.64 -5.80 -4.86
C GLU A 25 -10.52 -4.97 -3.92
N ILE A 26 -10.39 -3.66 -3.97
CA ILE A 26 -11.32 -2.73 -3.35
C ILE A 26 -12.59 -2.69 -4.20
N ARG A 27 -13.74 -3.03 -3.59
CA ARG A 27 -15.05 -3.07 -4.27
C ARG A 27 -15.79 -1.74 -4.14
N LEU A 28 -15.13 -0.67 -4.57
CA LEU A 28 -15.69 0.67 -4.68
C LEU A 28 -15.62 1.12 -6.13
N ASP A 29 -16.46 2.08 -6.52
CA ASP A 29 -16.26 2.77 -7.80
C ASP A 29 -14.95 3.55 -7.76
N LEU A 30 -13.99 3.16 -8.59
CA LEU A 30 -12.66 3.71 -8.63
C LEU A 30 -12.69 5.22 -8.90
N TRP A 31 -13.40 5.62 -9.94
CA TRP A 31 -13.41 7.02 -10.37
C TRP A 31 -14.16 7.93 -9.39
N GLN A 32 -15.21 7.42 -8.76
CA GLN A 32 -15.89 8.13 -7.67
C GLN A 32 -14.99 8.28 -6.46
N THR A 33 -14.29 7.19 -6.05
CA THR A 33 -13.36 7.19 -4.91
C THR A 33 -12.23 8.19 -5.12
N VAL A 34 -11.62 8.19 -6.31
CA VAL A 34 -10.53 9.11 -6.66
C VAL A 34 -11.01 10.57 -6.60
N ARG A 35 -12.14 10.90 -7.25
CA ARG A 35 -12.71 12.26 -7.20
C ARG A 35 -13.00 12.71 -5.79
N GLU A 36 -13.53 11.83 -4.96
CA GLU A 36 -13.81 12.12 -3.55
C GLU A 36 -12.52 12.40 -2.77
N CYS A 37 -11.49 11.55 -2.92
CA CYS A 37 -10.19 11.77 -2.27
C CYS A 37 -9.55 13.08 -2.71
N MET A 38 -9.52 13.37 -4.01
CA MET A 38 -8.97 14.63 -4.54
C MET A 38 -9.72 15.88 -4.06
N THR A 39 -11.03 15.75 -3.80
CA THR A 39 -11.84 16.85 -3.27
C THR A 39 -11.59 17.06 -1.78
N LEU A 40 -11.48 15.99 -1.00
CA LEU A 40 -11.25 16.05 0.44
C LEU A 40 -9.80 16.44 0.79
N PHE A 41 -8.85 16.06 -0.06
CA PHE A 41 -7.42 16.21 0.17
C PHE A 41 -6.72 16.85 -1.04
N PRO A 42 -7.05 18.11 -1.39
CA PRO A 42 -6.53 18.76 -2.61
C PRO A 42 -5.02 19.03 -2.57
N ASP A 43 -4.42 18.97 -1.39
CA ASP A 43 -3.00 19.16 -1.10
C ASP A 43 -2.20 17.83 -1.06
N LEU A 44 -2.89 16.68 -1.16
CA LEU A 44 -2.25 15.37 -1.18
C LEU A 44 -2.29 14.76 -2.58
N THR A 45 -1.25 13.99 -2.91
CA THR A 45 -1.23 13.23 -4.17
C THR A 45 -1.98 11.93 -3.98
N VAL A 46 -3.00 11.70 -4.81
CA VAL A 46 -3.76 10.45 -4.85
C VAL A 46 -3.16 9.53 -5.91
N GLU A 47 -2.80 8.33 -5.49
CA GLU A 47 -2.35 7.23 -6.35
C GLU A 47 -3.32 6.07 -6.23
N VAL A 48 -3.54 5.35 -7.32
CA VAL A 48 -4.21 4.04 -7.33
C VAL A 48 -3.24 3.00 -7.84
N GLN A 49 -3.20 1.86 -7.15
CA GLN A 49 -2.43 0.71 -7.56
C GLN A 49 -3.35 -0.37 -8.16
N GLY A 50 -3.12 -0.66 -9.44
CA GLY A 50 -3.64 -1.84 -10.12
C GLY A 50 -2.70 -3.04 -10.01
N LEU A 51 -2.95 -4.08 -10.82
CA LEU A 51 -2.07 -5.25 -10.88
C LEU A 51 -0.73 -4.95 -11.58
N ASP A 52 -0.76 -4.11 -12.61
CA ASP A 52 0.36 -3.94 -13.52
C ASP A 52 1.09 -2.59 -13.35
N ALA A 53 0.40 -1.59 -12.80
CA ALA A 53 0.96 -0.26 -12.68
C ALA A 53 0.32 0.54 -11.54
N HIS A 54 0.99 1.64 -11.21
CA HIS A 54 0.52 2.70 -10.33
C HIS A 54 0.01 3.87 -11.18
N TYR A 55 -1.08 4.49 -10.76
CA TYR A 55 -1.73 5.54 -11.53
C TYR A 55 -1.97 6.77 -10.69
N ARG A 56 -1.53 7.94 -11.20
CA ARG A 56 -1.91 9.25 -10.70
C ARG A 56 -2.99 9.86 -11.60
N PHE A 57 -3.65 10.90 -11.12
CA PHE A 57 -4.82 11.51 -11.76
C PHE A 57 -4.61 12.98 -12.10
N THR A 58 -3.50 13.56 -11.67
CA THR A 58 -3.03 14.90 -11.99
C THR A 58 -1.56 14.85 -12.38
N GLU A 59 -1.10 15.84 -13.15
CA GLU A 59 0.34 15.98 -13.44
C GLU A 59 1.10 16.21 -12.14
N ASN A 60 2.10 15.39 -11.89
CA ASN A 60 2.96 15.50 -10.71
C ASN A 60 4.37 14.97 -11.02
N PRO A 61 5.26 15.82 -11.54
CA PRO A 61 6.63 15.41 -11.89
C PRO A 61 7.45 14.85 -10.71
N ALA A 62 7.15 15.29 -9.48
CA ALA A 62 7.83 14.78 -8.29
C ALA A 62 7.40 13.33 -8.00
N TRP A 63 6.13 13.02 -8.17
CA TRP A 63 5.63 11.64 -8.06
C TRP A 63 6.18 10.75 -9.20
N ASP A 64 6.27 11.27 -10.43
CA ASP A 64 6.87 10.53 -11.55
C ASP A 64 8.33 10.18 -11.25
N ALA A 65 9.13 11.16 -10.81
CA ALA A 65 10.53 10.93 -10.44
C ALA A 65 10.68 9.94 -9.26
N PHE A 66 9.79 10.01 -8.27
CA PHE A 66 9.73 9.05 -7.17
C PHE A 66 9.41 7.63 -7.68
N SER A 67 8.43 7.50 -8.55
CA SER A 67 8.00 6.21 -9.11
C SER A 67 9.09 5.60 -10.01
N ASP A 68 9.75 6.40 -10.85
CA ASP A 68 10.89 5.98 -11.67
C ASP A 68 12.05 5.48 -10.82
N HIS A 69 12.45 6.25 -9.79
CA HIS A 69 13.52 5.87 -8.88
C HIS A 69 13.23 4.52 -8.20
N ASN A 70 11.99 4.30 -7.81
CA ASN A 70 11.55 3.07 -7.16
C ASN A 70 11.13 1.96 -8.16
N GLN A 71 11.41 2.15 -9.45
CA GLN A 71 11.16 1.19 -10.53
C GLN A 71 9.71 0.71 -10.61
N CYS A 72 8.76 1.57 -10.26
CA CYS A 72 7.34 1.28 -10.37
C CYS A 72 6.87 1.55 -11.81
N ALA A 73 6.23 0.59 -12.45
CA ALA A 73 5.45 0.89 -13.64
C ALA A 73 4.34 1.88 -13.27
N HIS A 74 4.23 3.00 -13.98
CA HIS A 74 3.29 4.05 -13.58
C HIS A 74 2.79 4.87 -14.78
N GLY A 75 1.73 5.63 -14.55
CA GLY A 75 1.15 6.49 -15.57
C GLY A 75 0.11 7.48 -15.05
N LEU A 76 -0.26 8.41 -15.94
CA LEU A 76 -1.38 9.32 -15.74
C LEU A 76 -2.67 8.65 -16.24
N ALA A 77 -3.61 8.37 -15.33
CA ALA A 77 -4.91 7.84 -15.67
C ALA A 77 -5.91 8.97 -16.00
N ARG A 78 -6.81 8.68 -16.92
CA ARG A 78 -7.88 9.60 -17.35
C ARG A 78 -9.24 8.94 -17.17
N PRO A 79 -10.31 9.71 -16.91
CA PRO A 79 -11.65 9.17 -16.82
C PRO A 79 -12.01 8.30 -18.02
N GLY A 80 -12.38 7.06 -17.75
CA GLY A 80 -12.72 6.06 -18.77
C GLY A 80 -11.61 5.06 -19.08
N ASP A 81 -10.38 5.26 -18.57
CA ASP A 81 -9.34 4.24 -18.69
C ASP A 81 -9.71 3.01 -17.84
N ASP A 82 -9.46 1.83 -18.40
CA ASP A 82 -9.54 0.57 -17.67
C ASP A 82 -8.19 0.32 -16.95
N LEU A 83 -8.18 0.49 -15.64
CA LEU A 83 -6.99 0.31 -14.82
C LEU A 83 -6.88 -1.11 -14.24
N GLY A 84 -7.78 -2.00 -14.64
CA GLY A 84 -7.87 -3.35 -14.09
C GLY A 84 -8.35 -3.39 -12.64
N PRO A 85 -8.05 -4.46 -11.89
CA PRO A 85 -8.41 -4.58 -10.48
C PRO A 85 -7.83 -3.46 -9.63
N PHE A 86 -8.68 -2.86 -8.81
CA PHE A 86 -8.34 -1.79 -7.88
C PHE A 86 -7.87 -2.38 -6.55
N LEU A 87 -6.56 -2.46 -6.35
CA LEU A 87 -5.97 -3.17 -5.21
C LEU A 87 -5.75 -2.27 -3.99
N LYS A 88 -5.31 -1.05 -4.24
CA LYS A 88 -4.94 -0.09 -3.20
C LYS A 88 -5.09 1.33 -3.75
N PHE A 89 -5.40 2.27 -2.89
CA PHE A 89 -5.07 3.67 -3.17
C PHE A 89 -4.23 4.26 -2.02
N THR A 90 -3.39 5.20 -2.39
CA THR A 90 -2.42 5.81 -1.49
C THR A 90 -2.56 7.32 -1.56
N LEU A 91 -2.51 7.98 -0.41
CA LEU A 91 -2.38 9.41 -0.32
C LEU A 91 -0.96 9.74 0.15
N TYR A 92 -0.27 10.55 -0.65
CA TYR A 92 1.07 11.05 -0.34
C TYR A 92 1.02 12.52 0.06
N GLY A 93 1.77 12.86 1.09
CA GLY A 93 2.19 14.23 1.35
C GLY A 93 3.23 14.71 0.34
N GLU A 94 3.92 15.80 0.65
CA GLU A 94 4.92 16.40 -0.24
C GLU A 94 6.07 15.44 -0.56
N PHE A 95 6.48 15.39 -1.83
CA PHE A 95 7.68 14.68 -2.28
C PHE A 95 8.89 15.62 -2.17
N ARG A 96 9.79 15.38 -1.22
CA ARG A 96 11.00 16.18 -1.01
C ARG A 96 12.19 15.66 -1.80
N ASP A 97 12.23 14.36 -2.01
CA ASP A 97 13.18 13.66 -2.87
C ASP A 97 12.54 12.36 -3.42
N VAL A 98 13.35 11.57 -4.11
CA VAL A 98 12.89 10.35 -4.79
C VAL A 98 12.96 9.09 -3.92
N THR A 99 13.40 9.19 -2.66
CA THR A 99 13.59 8.02 -1.81
C THR A 99 12.38 7.74 -0.93
N VAL A 100 12.08 6.46 -0.69
CA VAL A 100 11.05 6.07 0.29
C VAL A 100 11.43 6.55 1.70
N ALA A 101 12.72 6.59 2.03
CA ALA A 101 13.20 7.05 3.33
C ALA A 101 12.74 8.48 3.65
N SER A 102 12.71 9.37 2.65
CA SER A 102 12.24 10.74 2.85
C SER A 102 10.77 10.84 3.29
N MET A 103 9.96 9.81 3.04
CA MET A 103 8.55 9.77 3.42
C MET A 103 8.33 9.55 4.93
N PHE A 104 9.37 9.10 5.64
CA PHE A 104 9.32 8.93 7.11
C PHE A 104 9.62 10.22 7.88
N ASP A 105 10.18 11.24 7.22
CA ASP A 105 10.41 12.54 7.80
C ASP A 105 9.16 13.40 7.68
N GLY A 106 8.94 14.31 8.66
CA GLY A 106 7.83 15.25 8.60
C GLY A 106 7.93 16.33 9.66
N THR A 107 7.49 17.52 9.32
CA THR A 107 7.27 18.59 10.31
C THR A 107 6.06 18.26 11.18
N PRO A 108 5.95 18.84 12.40
CA PRO A 108 4.76 18.66 13.22
C PRO A 108 3.44 19.07 12.53
N GLU A 109 3.49 20.00 11.58
CA GLU A 109 2.33 20.42 10.79
C GLU A 109 1.92 19.34 9.78
N GLU A 110 2.88 18.79 9.04
CA GLU A 110 2.63 17.68 8.12
C GLU A 110 2.12 16.44 8.85
N VAL A 111 2.70 16.10 10.00
CA VAL A 111 2.22 14.98 10.83
C VAL A 111 0.74 15.19 11.18
N ARG A 112 0.38 16.37 11.72
CA ARG A 112 -1.02 16.68 12.05
C ARG A 112 -1.92 16.63 10.82
N ARG A 113 -1.47 17.17 9.68
CA ARG A 113 -2.23 17.13 8.42
C ARG A 113 -2.51 15.69 7.98
N MET A 114 -1.53 14.81 8.09
CA MET A 114 -1.69 13.41 7.74
C MET A 114 -2.54 12.64 8.77
N ASP A 115 -2.48 13.01 10.07
CA ASP A 115 -3.35 12.45 11.11
C ASP A 115 -4.83 12.79 10.84
N ASP A 116 -5.11 14.05 10.47
CA ASP A 116 -6.44 14.49 10.09
C ASP A 116 -6.95 13.77 8.83
N ALA A 117 -6.08 13.59 7.83
CA ALA A 117 -6.43 12.87 6.61
C ALA A 117 -6.73 11.39 6.91
N GLU A 118 -5.92 10.74 7.73
CA GLU A 118 -6.13 9.35 8.14
C GLU A 118 -7.46 9.18 8.90
N ALA A 119 -7.77 10.09 9.83
CA ALA A 119 -9.02 10.07 10.57
C ALA A 119 -10.24 10.22 9.64
N GLN A 120 -10.17 11.13 8.67
CA GLN A 120 -11.23 11.32 7.67
C GLN A 120 -11.38 10.09 6.76
N LEU A 121 -10.28 9.49 6.30
CA LEU A 121 -10.30 8.26 5.50
C LEU A 121 -10.90 7.09 6.28
N LYS A 122 -10.54 6.93 7.57
CA LYS A 122 -11.13 5.92 8.45
C LYS A 122 -12.62 6.14 8.64
N ALA A 123 -13.05 7.36 8.86
CA ALA A 123 -14.47 7.70 9.00
C ALA A 123 -15.25 7.41 7.71
N ARG A 124 -14.65 7.70 6.54
CA ARG A 124 -15.32 7.56 5.24
C ARG A 124 -15.30 6.14 4.69
N PHE A 125 -14.16 5.47 4.75
CA PHE A 125 -13.92 4.18 4.10
C PHE A 125 -13.72 3.00 5.06
N GLY A 126 -13.50 3.24 6.36
CA GLY A 126 -13.17 2.19 7.34
C GLY A 126 -14.22 1.10 7.51
N GLY A 127 -15.46 1.34 7.08
CA GLY A 127 -16.51 0.29 7.04
C GLY A 127 -16.26 -0.79 5.97
N CYS A 128 -15.61 -0.42 4.86
CA CYS A 128 -15.39 -1.30 3.69
C CYS A 128 -13.92 -1.45 3.28
N CYS A 129 -13.01 -0.68 3.89
CA CYS A 129 -11.57 -0.70 3.62
C CYS A 129 -10.76 -0.77 4.92
N GLU A 130 -9.49 -1.15 4.81
CA GLU A 130 -8.48 -0.96 5.85
C GLU A 130 -7.65 0.29 5.51
N VAL A 131 -7.43 1.15 6.49
CA VAL A 131 -6.66 2.39 6.36
C VAL A 131 -5.43 2.30 7.25
N PHE A 132 -4.25 2.42 6.68
CA PHE A 132 -2.97 2.28 7.36
C PHE A 132 -2.09 3.51 7.15
N ARG A 133 -1.42 3.98 8.19
CA ARG A 133 -0.30 4.89 8.08
C ARG A 133 0.94 4.08 7.69
N ALA A 134 1.36 4.17 6.42
CA ALA A 134 2.53 3.44 5.92
C ALA A 134 3.86 4.15 6.21
N ALA A 135 3.84 5.49 6.27
CA ALA A 135 4.94 6.34 6.67
C ALA A 135 4.40 7.69 7.17
N THR A 136 5.23 8.57 7.68
CA THR A 136 4.80 9.90 8.15
C THR A 136 3.96 10.64 7.10
N ARG A 137 4.33 10.52 5.81
CA ARG A 137 3.67 11.18 4.69
C ARG A 137 3.00 10.22 3.70
N ILE A 138 2.67 8.99 4.13
CA ILE A 138 1.99 7.98 3.30
C ILE A 138 0.83 7.36 4.08
N ILE A 139 -0.36 7.39 3.50
CA ILE A 139 -1.53 6.65 3.98
C ILE A 139 -1.96 5.68 2.88
N ASP A 140 -1.97 4.41 3.20
CA ASP A 140 -2.45 3.33 2.34
C ASP A 140 -3.86 2.91 2.70
N VAL A 141 -4.69 2.67 1.69
CA VAL A 141 -6.05 2.14 1.84
C VAL A 141 -6.20 0.87 1.00
N HIS A 142 -6.58 -0.22 1.64
CA HIS A 142 -6.71 -1.56 1.05
C HIS A 142 -8.12 -2.09 1.18
N ALA A 143 -8.42 -3.16 0.46
CA ALA A 143 -9.67 -3.89 0.67
C ALA A 143 -9.81 -4.37 2.12
N LYS A 144 -11.05 -4.45 2.60
CA LYS A 144 -11.36 -4.87 3.98
C LYS A 144 -10.77 -6.24 4.31
N GLY A 145 -10.10 -6.32 5.45
CA GLY A 145 -9.47 -7.52 5.96
C GLY A 145 -8.17 -7.92 5.24
N VAL A 146 -7.65 -7.11 4.32
CA VAL A 146 -6.32 -7.33 3.73
C VAL A 146 -5.25 -6.96 4.75
N SER A 147 -4.30 -7.85 4.93
CA SER A 147 -3.08 -7.62 5.72
C SER A 147 -1.99 -8.58 5.26
N LYS A 148 -0.73 -8.25 5.55
CA LYS A 148 0.40 -9.14 5.25
C LYS A 148 0.20 -10.53 5.88
N ASN A 149 -0.31 -10.60 7.12
CA ASN A 149 -0.60 -11.86 7.81
C ASN A 149 -1.64 -12.70 7.07
N ARG A 150 -2.81 -12.12 6.76
CA ARG A 150 -3.88 -12.84 6.07
C ARG A 150 -3.40 -13.40 4.74
N SER A 151 -2.68 -12.61 3.98
CA SER A 151 -2.18 -13.03 2.66
C SER A 151 -1.09 -14.09 2.76
N ALA A 152 -0.20 -14.00 3.74
CA ALA A 152 0.81 -15.03 4.01
C ALA A 152 0.13 -16.36 4.39
N ARG A 153 -0.88 -16.34 5.26
CA ARG A 153 -1.66 -17.53 5.64
C ARG A 153 -2.49 -18.08 4.47
N GLU A 154 -3.09 -17.23 3.65
CA GLU A 154 -3.79 -17.67 2.43
C GLU A 154 -2.84 -18.34 1.46
N LEU A 155 -1.65 -17.76 1.23
CA LEU A 155 -0.62 -18.35 0.38
C LEU A 155 -0.15 -19.69 0.93
N GLN A 156 0.12 -19.77 2.24
CA GLN A 156 0.49 -21.02 2.92
C GLN A 156 -0.54 -22.12 2.67
N GLN A 157 -1.83 -21.82 2.84
CA GLN A 157 -2.92 -22.77 2.62
C GLN A 157 -3.00 -23.23 1.16
N ARG A 158 -2.92 -22.29 0.21
CA ARG A 158 -2.96 -22.60 -1.23
C ARG A 158 -1.81 -23.47 -1.68
N LEU A 159 -0.64 -23.29 -1.08
CA LEU A 159 0.55 -24.10 -1.35
C LEU A 159 0.61 -25.41 -0.53
N GLY A 160 -0.38 -25.68 0.32
CA GLY A 160 -0.43 -26.87 1.19
C GLY A 160 0.75 -26.94 2.17
N ARG A 161 1.31 -25.80 2.59
CA ARG A 161 2.45 -25.74 3.50
C ARG A 161 2.01 -25.77 4.95
N LYS A 162 2.74 -26.51 5.80
CA LYS A 162 2.41 -26.69 7.22
C LYS A 162 3.01 -25.59 8.10
N ILE A 163 4.15 -25.03 7.70
CA ILE A 163 4.91 -24.05 8.47
C ILE A 163 4.96 -22.76 7.68
N LEU A 164 4.67 -21.65 8.35
CA LEU A 164 4.81 -20.28 7.86
C LEU A 164 5.99 -19.62 8.58
N VAL A 165 6.98 -19.22 7.81
CA VAL A 165 8.13 -18.45 8.29
C VAL A 165 8.02 -17.04 7.72
N CYS A 166 8.08 -16.03 8.57
CA CYS A 166 8.00 -14.63 8.17
C CYS A 166 9.21 -13.83 8.64
N MET A 167 9.58 -12.84 7.85
CA MET A 167 10.57 -11.84 8.20
C MET A 167 9.98 -10.45 7.94
N GLY A 168 10.23 -9.51 8.83
CA GLY A 168 9.78 -8.12 8.73
C GLY A 168 10.56 -7.22 9.68
N ASP A 169 10.50 -5.93 9.46
CA ASP A 169 11.32 -4.94 10.16
C ASP A 169 10.52 -3.74 10.70
N ALA A 170 9.25 -3.59 10.29
CA ALA A 170 8.45 -2.39 10.54
C ALA A 170 7.09 -2.71 11.19
N GLU A 171 6.40 -1.66 11.66
CA GLU A 171 5.12 -1.79 12.37
C GLU A 171 4.03 -2.49 11.56
N ASN A 172 4.01 -2.30 10.23
CA ASN A 172 3.06 -2.96 9.33
C ASN A 172 3.32 -4.46 9.15
N ASP A 173 4.45 -4.98 9.66
CA ASP A 173 4.80 -6.41 9.68
C ASP A 173 4.37 -7.12 10.97
N ILE A 174 4.09 -6.38 12.04
CA ILE A 174 3.82 -6.94 13.37
C ILE A 174 2.78 -8.06 13.27
N SER A 175 1.63 -7.81 12.66
CA SER A 175 0.57 -8.82 12.57
C SER A 175 0.99 -10.08 11.80
N MET A 176 1.87 -9.95 10.81
CA MET A 176 2.42 -11.06 10.05
C MET A 176 3.44 -11.86 10.89
N LEU A 177 4.30 -11.16 11.61
CA LEU A 177 5.28 -11.78 12.50
C LEU A 177 4.60 -12.52 13.65
N GLU A 178 3.62 -11.88 14.31
CA GLU A 178 2.81 -12.52 15.38
C GLU A 178 2.00 -13.72 14.87
N GLY A 179 1.58 -13.67 13.61
CA GLY A 179 0.79 -14.71 12.96
C GLY A 179 1.61 -15.85 12.37
N ALA A 180 2.94 -15.79 12.33
CA ALA A 180 3.80 -16.83 11.77
C ALA A 180 4.09 -17.95 12.77
N ASP A 181 4.52 -19.12 12.27
CA ASP A 181 5.03 -20.21 13.12
C ASP A 181 6.46 -19.92 13.58
N TRP A 182 7.23 -19.20 12.75
CA TRP A 182 8.57 -18.68 13.05
C TRP A 182 8.70 -17.28 12.51
N SER A 183 9.15 -16.35 13.36
CA SER A 183 9.31 -14.93 13.03
C SER A 183 10.76 -14.52 13.15
N PHE A 184 11.21 -13.66 12.24
CA PHE A 184 12.54 -13.05 12.25
C PHE A 184 12.41 -11.56 12.02
N CYS A 185 13.15 -10.79 12.84
CA CYS A 185 13.33 -9.36 12.65
C CYS A 185 14.83 -9.07 12.56
N PRO A 186 15.30 -8.24 11.60
CA PRO A 186 16.67 -7.73 11.63
C PRO A 186 16.93 -6.96 12.93
N ALA A 187 18.15 -7.05 13.46
CA ALA A 187 18.50 -6.42 14.74
C ALA A 187 18.37 -4.88 14.73
N ASP A 188 18.40 -4.27 13.56
CA ASP A 188 18.20 -2.85 13.31
C ASP A 188 16.76 -2.50 12.84
N GLY A 189 15.87 -3.48 12.84
CA GLY A 189 14.46 -3.27 12.51
C GLY A 189 13.73 -2.46 13.58
N ILE A 190 12.75 -1.67 13.18
CA ILE A 190 11.94 -0.82 14.07
C ILE A 190 11.24 -1.63 15.18
N VAL A 191 10.90 -2.89 14.88
CA VAL A 191 10.19 -3.79 15.80
C VAL A 191 11.08 -4.88 16.41
N ALA A 192 12.41 -4.75 16.31
CA ALA A 192 13.37 -5.77 16.73
C ALA A 192 13.23 -6.16 18.23
N ASP A 193 12.86 -5.22 19.09
CA ASP A 193 12.66 -5.47 20.53
C ASP A 193 11.44 -6.37 20.84
N ARG A 194 10.61 -6.69 19.85
CA ARG A 194 9.39 -7.51 20.02
C ARG A 194 9.53 -8.94 19.50
N PHE A 195 10.55 -9.20 18.66
CA PHE A 195 10.72 -10.49 17.93
C PHE A 195 12.21 -10.99 18.00
#